data_e518d36ee671021b6f3092b219a541a4
#
_entry.id   e518d36ee671021b6f3092b219a541a4
#
_cell.length_a   1.000
_cell.length_b   1.000
_cell.length_c   1.000
_cell.angle_alpha   90.00
_cell.angle_beta   90.00
_cell.angle_gamma   90.00
#
_symmetry.space_group_name_H-M   'P 1'
#
loop_
_entity.id
_entity.type
_entity.pdbx_description
1 polymer ?
#
loop_
_entity_poly.entity_id
_entity_poly.type
_entity_poly.pdbx_seq_one_letter_code
_entity_poly.pdbx_strand_id
1 'polypeptide(L)'
;MGKPTGFLEIERHDRKYEPVAERVKDFREFVIPLSEKDTRDQAARCMNCGIPYCHGTGSVQPGTPGCPVNNQIPDFNDLVYNGNWEEASRNLHSTNNFPEFTGRICPAPCEASCTLNIDDNPVTIKTIECAIVDRAWDSGWVKPEISATKTGKKIAVVGSGPAGLAAAQQLARVGHEVHVFEKFAKAGGLLRYGIPDFKMEKGIIDRRVAQMEAEGVTFHYNTPVGGNYAGAVEPQD
;
A
#
# COMPACT_ATOMS: atom_id res chain seq x y z
N MET A 1 20.90 -0.58 -9.30
CA MET A 1 20.41 -0.25 -10.67
C MET A 1 19.94 -1.55 -11.31
N GLY A 2 18.69 -1.62 -11.77
CA GLY A 2 18.18 -2.76 -12.54
C GLY A 2 19.12 -3.09 -13.73
N LYS A 3 18.69 -3.89 -14.66
CA LYS A 3 19.52 -4.17 -15.84
C LYS A 3 19.52 -2.94 -16.76
N PRO A 4 20.65 -2.30 -17.08
CA PRO A 4 20.67 -1.03 -17.84
C PRO A 4 19.95 -1.08 -19.19
N THR A 5 19.90 -2.26 -19.82
CA THR A 5 19.23 -2.53 -21.10
C THR A 5 17.95 -3.35 -20.94
N GLY A 6 17.52 -3.61 -19.71
CA GLY A 6 16.38 -4.50 -19.42
C GLY A 6 15.09 -4.10 -20.12
N PHE A 7 14.82 -2.80 -20.23
CA PHE A 7 13.64 -2.27 -20.93
C PHE A 7 13.65 -2.52 -22.46
N LEU A 8 14.83 -2.78 -23.05
CA LEU A 8 14.98 -3.13 -24.46
C LEU A 8 14.86 -4.64 -24.71
N GLU A 9 15.17 -5.46 -23.71
CA GLU A 9 15.32 -6.91 -23.84
C GLU A 9 14.12 -7.68 -23.28
N ILE A 10 13.42 -7.08 -22.31
CA ILE A 10 12.34 -7.71 -21.57
C ILE A 10 11.02 -7.02 -21.92
N GLU A 11 10.09 -7.77 -22.47
CA GLU A 11 8.74 -7.25 -22.71
C GLU A 11 8.00 -6.98 -21.42
N ARG A 12 7.09 -5.99 -21.46
CA ARG A 12 6.22 -5.70 -20.32
C ARG A 12 5.20 -6.81 -20.14
N HIS A 13 5.18 -7.39 -18.94
CA HIS A 13 4.15 -8.31 -18.50
C HIS A 13 3.48 -7.78 -17.24
N ASP A 14 2.17 -7.85 -17.20
CA ASP A 14 1.39 -7.53 -16.00
C ASP A 14 0.68 -8.78 -15.48
N ARG A 15 0.12 -8.69 -14.29
CA ARG A 15 -0.69 -9.73 -13.67
C ARG A 15 -1.86 -10.10 -14.59
N LYS A 16 -2.15 -11.38 -14.66
CA LYS A 16 -3.29 -11.89 -15.42
C LYS A 16 -4.50 -12.02 -14.51
N TYR A 17 -5.63 -12.26 -15.13
CA TYR A 17 -6.86 -12.58 -14.44
C TYR A 17 -7.21 -14.04 -14.68
N GLU A 18 -7.86 -14.66 -13.71
CA GLU A 18 -8.46 -15.98 -13.91
C GLU A 18 -9.41 -15.96 -15.11
N PRO A 19 -9.59 -17.12 -15.80
CA PRO A 19 -10.56 -17.23 -16.89
C PRO A 19 -11.95 -16.79 -16.43
N VAL A 20 -12.71 -16.13 -17.32
CA VAL A 20 -14.05 -15.62 -16.99
C VAL A 20 -14.95 -16.71 -16.41
N ALA A 21 -14.89 -17.93 -16.97
CA ALA A 21 -15.68 -19.08 -16.50
C ALA A 21 -15.38 -19.49 -15.05
N GLU A 22 -14.19 -19.17 -14.53
CA GLU A 22 -13.82 -19.47 -13.14
C GLU A 22 -14.17 -18.28 -12.23
N ARG A 23 -13.76 -17.07 -12.56
CA ARG A 23 -13.93 -15.89 -11.70
C ARG A 23 -15.39 -15.45 -11.51
N VAL A 24 -16.33 -15.95 -12.29
CA VAL A 24 -17.77 -15.68 -12.09
C VAL A 24 -18.41 -16.62 -11.08
N LYS A 25 -17.69 -17.62 -10.57
CA LYS A 25 -18.22 -18.62 -9.63
C LYS A 25 -18.20 -18.15 -8.18
N ASP A 26 -17.35 -17.16 -7.86
CA ASP A 26 -17.24 -16.62 -6.52
C ASP A 26 -16.85 -15.12 -6.54
N PHE A 27 -16.57 -14.55 -5.37
CA PHE A 27 -16.21 -13.13 -5.21
C PHE A 27 -14.77 -12.93 -4.70
N ARG A 28 -13.91 -13.94 -4.77
CA ARG A 28 -12.50 -13.86 -4.36
C ARG A 28 -11.69 -13.01 -5.33
N GLU A 29 -10.51 -12.57 -4.90
CA GLU A 29 -9.57 -11.92 -5.80
C GLU A 29 -9.25 -12.85 -6.98
N PHE A 30 -9.42 -12.36 -8.19
CA PHE A 30 -9.20 -13.14 -9.42
C PHE A 30 -7.89 -12.78 -10.13
N VAL A 31 -7.03 -12.01 -9.48
CA VAL A 31 -5.74 -11.61 -10.03
C VAL A 31 -4.74 -12.76 -9.84
N ILE A 32 -4.12 -13.19 -10.91
CA ILE A 32 -3.04 -14.19 -10.88
C ILE A 32 -1.72 -13.42 -10.74
N PRO A 33 -0.97 -13.56 -9.63
CA PRO A 33 0.30 -12.90 -9.45
C PRO A 33 1.33 -13.38 -10.47
N LEU A 34 2.34 -12.56 -10.73
CA LEU A 34 3.50 -12.98 -11.51
C LEU A 34 4.35 -13.97 -10.70
N SER A 35 5.06 -14.85 -11.42
CA SER A 35 6.09 -15.68 -10.79
C SER A 35 7.22 -14.80 -10.22
N GLU A 36 8.02 -15.34 -9.29
CA GLU A 36 9.20 -14.64 -8.78
C GLU A 36 10.13 -14.21 -9.91
N LYS A 37 10.39 -15.13 -10.86
CA LYS A 37 11.22 -14.86 -12.02
C LYS A 37 10.65 -13.70 -12.84
N ASP A 38 9.37 -13.77 -13.19
CA ASP A 38 8.75 -12.72 -14.01
C ASP A 38 8.72 -11.38 -13.28
N THR A 39 8.49 -11.37 -11.97
CA THR A 39 8.52 -10.14 -11.17
C THR A 39 9.92 -9.51 -11.18
N ARG A 40 10.96 -10.31 -11.03
CA ARG A 40 12.35 -9.84 -11.13
C ARG A 40 12.68 -9.33 -12.53
N ASP A 41 12.22 -10.01 -13.57
CA ASP A 41 12.40 -9.58 -14.96
C ASP A 41 11.68 -8.24 -15.19
N GLN A 42 10.46 -8.06 -14.67
CA GLN A 42 9.77 -6.77 -14.76
C GLN A 42 10.48 -5.65 -13.99
N ALA A 43 11.03 -5.95 -12.82
CA ALA A 43 11.82 -4.99 -12.05
C ALA A 43 13.12 -4.59 -12.79
N ALA A 44 13.74 -5.53 -13.51
CA ALA A 44 14.91 -5.27 -14.34
C ALA A 44 14.67 -4.25 -15.46
N ARG A 45 13.42 -4.01 -15.86
CA ARG A 45 13.08 -3.01 -16.88
C ARG A 45 13.27 -1.57 -16.40
N CYS A 46 13.41 -1.34 -15.11
CA CYS A 46 13.62 0.00 -14.57
C CYS A 46 14.99 0.55 -14.98
N MET A 47 14.99 1.67 -15.73
CA MET A 47 16.21 2.34 -16.19
C MET A 47 16.95 3.09 -15.08
N ASN A 48 16.36 3.22 -13.90
CA ASN A 48 16.86 4.08 -12.83
C ASN A 48 17.17 5.51 -13.35
N CYS A 49 16.17 6.18 -13.90
CA CYS A 49 16.31 7.52 -14.45
C CYS A 49 16.87 8.48 -13.38
N GLY A 50 17.85 9.31 -13.71
CA GLY A 50 18.43 10.28 -12.78
C GLY A 50 17.41 11.28 -12.22
N ILE A 51 16.32 11.52 -12.95
CA ILE A 51 15.12 12.24 -12.48
C ILE A 51 13.94 11.28 -12.59
N PRO A 52 13.61 10.54 -11.53
CA PRO A 52 12.55 9.53 -11.58
C PRO A 52 11.17 10.18 -11.41
N TYR A 53 10.53 10.57 -12.49
CA TYR A 53 9.17 11.13 -12.46
C TYR A 53 8.14 10.22 -11.80
N CYS A 54 8.40 8.92 -11.74
CA CYS A 54 7.56 7.95 -11.03
C CYS A 54 7.51 8.18 -9.51
N HIS A 55 8.57 8.75 -8.89
CA HIS A 55 8.58 9.11 -7.46
C HIS A 55 7.57 10.21 -7.13
N GLY A 56 7.22 11.06 -8.09
CA GLY A 56 6.53 12.31 -7.83
C GLY A 56 7.48 13.46 -7.53
N THR A 57 6.92 14.66 -7.46
CA THR A 57 7.70 15.91 -7.27
C THR A 57 7.72 16.40 -5.82
N GLY A 58 7.20 15.60 -4.88
CA GLY A 58 7.01 16.03 -3.48
C GLY A 58 5.83 17.00 -3.28
N SER A 59 5.10 17.32 -4.35
CA SER A 59 3.92 18.18 -4.30
C SER A 59 2.65 17.34 -4.35
N VAL A 60 1.68 17.67 -3.51
CA VAL A 60 0.34 17.04 -3.49
C VAL A 60 -0.68 17.81 -4.33
N GLN A 61 -0.23 18.73 -5.18
CA GLN A 61 -1.14 19.49 -6.04
C GLN A 61 -1.76 18.60 -7.12
N PRO A 62 -3.02 18.83 -7.50
CA PRO A 62 -3.65 18.11 -8.60
C PRO A 62 -2.84 18.23 -9.90
N GLY A 63 -2.66 17.10 -10.59
CA GLY A 63 -1.87 17.04 -11.83
C GLY A 63 -0.36 16.88 -11.63
N THR A 64 0.13 16.77 -10.40
CA THR A 64 1.53 16.43 -10.13
C THR A 64 1.81 14.99 -10.59
N PRO A 65 2.85 14.75 -11.41
CA PRO A 65 3.19 13.41 -11.86
C PRO A 65 3.76 12.55 -10.72
N GLY A 66 3.64 11.23 -10.86
CA GLY A 66 4.30 10.27 -10.00
C GLY A 66 3.52 9.86 -8.75
N CYS A 67 4.21 9.20 -7.84
CA CYS A 67 3.63 8.64 -6.63
C CYS A 67 3.38 9.74 -5.57
N PRO A 68 2.14 9.93 -5.09
CA PRO A 68 1.85 10.96 -4.08
C PRO A 68 2.53 10.76 -2.73
N VAL A 69 2.92 9.52 -2.40
CA VAL A 69 3.65 9.19 -1.17
C VAL A 69 5.17 9.09 -1.40
N ASN A 70 5.63 9.44 -2.59
CA ASN A 70 7.04 9.46 -2.98
C ASN A 70 7.77 8.12 -2.78
N ASN A 71 7.14 7.01 -3.17
CA ASN A 71 7.78 5.69 -3.14
C ASN A 71 9.11 5.73 -3.91
N GLN A 72 10.16 5.15 -3.34
CA GLN A 72 11.48 5.06 -3.93
C GLN A 72 11.53 3.94 -4.97
N ILE A 73 10.84 4.18 -6.09
CA ILE A 73 10.49 3.16 -7.08
C ILE A 73 11.71 2.53 -7.76
N PRO A 74 12.72 3.29 -8.25
CA PRO A 74 13.92 2.67 -8.79
C PRO A 74 14.67 1.80 -7.78
N ASP A 75 14.69 2.20 -6.51
CA ASP A 75 15.43 1.50 -5.47
C ASP A 75 14.79 0.14 -5.16
N PHE A 76 13.48 0.09 -4.94
CA PHE A 76 12.84 -1.21 -4.70
C PHE A 76 12.85 -2.10 -5.95
N ASN A 77 12.80 -1.54 -7.17
CA ASN A 77 12.94 -2.31 -8.40
C ASN A 77 14.33 -2.95 -8.49
N ASP A 78 15.38 -2.22 -8.15
CA ASP A 78 16.75 -2.76 -8.12
C ASP A 78 16.87 -3.89 -7.09
N LEU A 79 16.34 -3.69 -5.89
CA LEU A 79 16.35 -4.69 -4.84
C LEU A 79 15.61 -5.96 -5.25
N VAL A 80 14.43 -5.85 -5.89
CA VAL A 80 13.68 -7.00 -6.41
C VAL A 80 14.44 -7.71 -7.52
N TYR A 81 15.02 -6.97 -8.47
CA TYR A 81 15.83 -7.55 -9.54
C TYR A 81 16.98 -8.39 -8.98
N ASN A 82 17.66 -7.90 -7.96
CA ASN A 82 18.76 -8.59 -7.31
C ASN A 82 18.32 -9.69 -6.32
N GLY A 83 17.01 -9.85 -6.08
CA GLY A 83 16.48 -10.86 -5.16
C GLY A 83 16.49 -10.46 -3.69
N ASN A 84 16.76 -9.20 -3.37
CA ASN A 84 16.84 -8.66 -2.02
C ASN A 84 15.43 -8.24 -1.51
N TRP A 85 14.52 -9.19 -1.42
CA TRP A 85 13.10 -8.96 -1.16
C TRP A 85 12.80 -8.34 0.19
N GLU A 86 13.50 -8.76 1.25
CA GLU A 86 13.27 -8.20 2.58
C GLU A 86 13.66 -6.72 2.63
N GLU A 87 14.76 -6.37 1.97
CA GLU A 87 15.20 -4.98 1.87
C GLU A 87 14.29 -4.15 0.97
N ALA A 88 13.78 -4.73 -0.11
CA ALA A 88 12.74 -4.11 -0.95
C ALA A 88 11.47 -3.81 -0.13
N SER A 89 11.07 -4.72 0.76
CA SER A 89 9.94 -4.50 1.67
C SER A 89 10.20 -3.36 2.66
N ARG A 90 11.40 -3.29 3.25
CA ARG A 90 11.78 -2.19 4.15
C ARG A 90 11.79 -0.85 3.42
N ASN A 91 12.37 -0.81 2.21
CA ASN A 91 12.39 0.38 1.37
C ASN A 91 10.96 0.84 1.04
N LEU A 92 10.08 -0.06 0.61
CA LEU A 92 8.70 0.26 0.27
C LEU A 92 7.90 0.76 1.47
N HIS A 93 8.03 0.12 2.63
CA HIS A 93 7.33 0.53 3.86
C HIS A 93 7.89 1.84 4.46
N SER A 94 9.06 2.30 4.05
CA SER A 94 9.59 3.59 4.53
C SER A 94 8.78 4.80 4.07
N THR A 95 8.05 4.66 2.96
CA THR A 95 7.22 5.72 2.37
C THR A 95 5.74 5.38 2.31
N ASN A 96 5.39 4.08 2.29
CA ASN A 96 4.03 3.60 2.14
C ASN A 96 3.64 2.66 3.30
N ASN A 97 2.68 3.09 4.10
CA ASN A 97 2.20 2.29 5.23
C ASN A 97 1.51 0.98 4.81
N PHE A 98 0.82 1.00 3.67
CA PHE A 98 -0.08 -0.09 3.26
C PHE A 98 0.10 -0.48 1.79
N PRO A 99 1.27 -1.03 1.43
CA PRO A 99 1.53 -1.42 0.04
C PRO A 99 0.56 -2.51 -0.47
N GLU A 100 -0.01 -3.32 0.42
CA GLU A 100 -1.01 -4.32 0.08
C GLU A 100 -2.33 -3.70 -0.44
N PHE A 101 -2.66 -2.49 0.00
CA PHE A 101 -3.82 -1.77 -0.51
C PHE A 101 -3.49 -1.08 -1.83
N THR A 102 -2.42 -0.31 -1.87
CA THR A 102 -2.00 0.42 -3.07
C THR A 102 -1.62 -0.52 -4.19
N GLY A 103 -0.91 -1.59 -3.93
CA GLY A 103 -0.57 -2.61 -4.92
C GLY A 103 -1.76 -3.29 -5.58
N ARG A 104 -2.96 -3.24 -4.93
CA ARG A 104 -4.20 -3.79 -5.50
C ARG A 104 -5.08 -2.75 -6.17
N ILE A 105 -5.30 -1.59 -5.53
CA ILE A 105 -6.36 -0.66 -5.94
C ILE A 105 -5.88 0.71 -6.42
N CYS A 106 -4.60 1.05 -6.25
CA CYS A 106 -4.06 2.32 -6.73
C CYS A 106 -4.19 2.44 -8.26
N PRO A 107 -4.59 3.61 -8.79
CA PRO A 107 -4.60 3.85 -10.23
C PRO A 107 -3.19 3.93 -10.86
N ALA A 108 -2.13 3.84 -10.04
CA ALA A 108 -0.73 3.83 -10.45
C ALA A 108 -0.29 5.06 -11.27
N PRO A 109 -0.45 6.29 -10.74
CA PRO A 109 0.04 7.49 -11.45
C PRO A 109 1.56 7.45 -11.66
N CYS A 110 2.29 6.66 -10.89
CA CYS A 110 3.70 6.38 -11.09
C CYS A 110 4.00 5.67 -12.42
N GLU A 111 3.14 4.74 -12.86
CA GLU A 111 3.29 4.09 -14.17
C GLU A 111 3.00 5.08 -15.30
N ALA A 112 1.95 5.90 -15.15
CA ALA A 112 1.64 6.95 -16.11
C ALA A 112 2.79 7.96 -16.27
N SER A 113 3.54 8.21 -15.20
CA SER A 113 4.68 9.15 -15.17
C SER A 113 6.03 8.49 -15.46
N CYS A 114 6.06 7.18 -15.65
CA CYS A 114 7.29 6.47 -15.98
C CYS A 114 7.83 6.94 -17.35
N THR A 115 9.13 7.22 -17.44
CA THR A 115 9.75 7.63 -18.72
C THR A 115 9.49 6.63 -19.85
N LEU A 116 9.46 5.33 -19.54
CA LEU A 116 9.12 4.30 -20.52
C LEU A 116 7.67 4.37 -21.02
N ASN A 117 6.80 5.14 -20.35
CA ASN A 117 5.43 5.32 -20.79
C ASN A 117 5.29 6.27 -22.00
N ILE A 118 6.36 6.93 -22.40
CA ILE A 118 6.39 7.70 -23.67
C ILE A 118 6.03 6.78 -24.86
N ASP A 119 6.43 5.52 -24.79
CA ASP A 119 6.13 4.48 -25.79
C ASP A 119 5.05 3.48 -25.30
N ASP A 120 4.16 3.91 -24.41
CA ASP A 120 3.10 3.08 -23.80
C ASP A 120 3.59 1.77 -23.15
N ASN A 121 4.82 1.77 -22.64
CA ASN A 121 5.49 0.57 -22.13
C ASN A 121 6.16 0.76 -20.75
N PRO A 122 5.43 1.32 -19.75
CA PRO A 122 5.99 1.62 -18.43
C PRO A 122 6.45 0.37 -17.69
N VAL A 123 7.26 0.55 -16.66
CA VAL A 123 7.50 -0.52 -15.66
C VAL A 123 6.19 -0.85 -14.95
N THR A 124 5.91 -2.13 -14.70
CA THR A 124 4.74 -2.61 -13.95
C THR A 124 4.90 -2.38 -12.45
N ILE A 125 5.00 -1.11 -12.06
CA ILE A 125 5.37 -0.68 -10.70
C ILE A 125 4.40 -1.21 -9.65
N LYS A 126 3.11 -1.04 -9.89
CA LYS A 126 2.06 -1.50 -8.96
C LYS A 126 2.08 -3.01 -8.74
N THR A 127 2.37 -3.76 -9.79
CA THR A 127 2.47 -5.23 -9.71
C THR A 127 3.67 -5.67 -8.88
N ILE A 128 4.82 -5.01 -9.07
CA ILE A 128 6.03 -5.26 -8.28
C ILE A 128 5.80 -4.88 -6.81
N GLU A 129 5.20 -3.73 -6.54
CA GLU A 129 4.83 -3.29 -5.19
C GLU A 129 3.95 -4.33 -4.48
N CYS A 130 2.92 -4.85 -5.17
CA CYS A 130 2.07 -5.89 -4.64
C CYS A 130 2.84 -7.18 -4.32
N ALA A 131 3.71 -7.62 -5.22
CA ALA A 131 4.54 -8.81 -5.02
C ALA A 131 5.50 -8.67 -3.83
N ILE A 132 6.10 -7.50 -3.63
CA ILE A 132 6.96 -7.21 -2.48
C ILE A 132 6.19 -7.40 -1.18
N VAL A 133 5.04 -6.76 -1.04
CA VAL A 133 4.30 -6.77 0.22
C VAL A 133 3.63 -8.12 0.51
N ASP A 134 3.11 -8.81 -0.51
CA ASP A 134 2.53 -10.14 -0.32
C ASP A 134 3.61 -11.12 0.17
N ARG A 135 4.77 -11.12 -0.47
CA ARG A 135 5.93 -11.91 -0.01
C ARG A 135 6.37 -11.52 1.40
N ALA A 136 6.34 -10.24 1.74
CA ALA A 136 6.74 -9.77 3.07
C ALA A 136 5.83 -10.30 4.17
N TRP A 137 4.53 -10.37 3.91
CA TRP A 137 3.57 -10.97 4.83
C TRP A 137 3.77 -12.49 4.93
N ASP A 138 3.91 -13.18 3.82
CA ASP A 138 4.09 -14.64 3.78
C ASP A 138 5.38 -15.09 4.47
N SER A 139 6.42 -14.26 4.35
CA SER A 139 7.72 -14.50 5.02
C SER A 139 7.77 -14.02 6.46
N GLY A 140 6.72 -13.39 6.99
CA GLY A 140 6.67 -12.89 8.36
C GLY A 140 7.60 -11.70 8.62
N TRP A 141 7.98 -10.94 7.58
CA TRP A 141 8.80 -9.72 7.74
C TRP A 141 8.00 -8.53 8.24
N VAL A 142 6.71 -8.49 7.92
CA VAL A 142 5.82 -7.45 8.45
C VAL A 142 5.47 -7.81 9.89
N LYS A 143 6.03 -7.04 10.83
CA LYS A 143 5.87 -7.24 12.28
C LYS A 143 5.39 -5.96 12.94
N PRO A 144 4.72 -6.04 14.11
CA PRO A 144 4.40 -4.86 14.90
C PRO A 144 5.66 -4.09 15.31
N GLU A 145 5.64 -2.78 15.10
CA GLU A 145 6.71 -1.86 15.48
C GLU A 145 6.27 -1.07 16.72
N ILE A 146 6.72 -1.51 17.89
CA ILE A 146 6.34 -0.92 19.17
C ILE A 146 7.38 0.12 19.58
N SER A 147 6.95 1.37 19.79
CA SER A 147 7.84 2.41 20.30
C SER A 147 8.36 2.09 21.70
N ALA A 148 9.67 2.15 21.87
CA ALA A 148 10.30 2.02 23.17
C ALA A 148 10.04 3.23 24.07
N THR A 149 9.73 4.39 23.51
CA THR A 149 9.51 5.65 24.24
C THR A 149 8.04 6.04 24.16
N LYS A 150 7.42 6.34 25.29
CA LYS A 150 6.06 6.89 25.34
C LYS A 150 6.11 8.41 25.54
N THR A 151 5.36 9.14 24.72
CA THR A 151 5.34 10.61 24.77
C THR A 151 4.36 11.16 25.82
N GLY A 152 3.44 10.34 26.31
CA GLY A 152 2.36 10.74 27.22
C GLY A 152 1.24 11.53 26.53
N LYS A 153 1.31 11.74 25.22
CA LYS A 153 0.28 12.44 24.46
C LYS A 153 -0.79 11.45 24.00
N LYS A 154 -2.06 11.85 24.13
CA LYS A 154 -3.23 11.12 23.61
C LYS A 154 -3.68 11.76 22.31
N ILE A 155 -3.90 10.95 21.30
CA ILE A 155 -4.31 11.39 19.97
C ILE A 155 -5.60 10.69 19.58
N ALA A 156 -6.62 11.46 19.24
CA ALA A 156 -7.84 10.96 18.63
C ALA A 156 -7.76 11.07 17.11
N VAL A 157 -8.01 9.97 16.42
CA VAL A 157 -8.12 9.90 14.96
C VAL A 157 -9.57 9.59 14.60
N VAL A 158 -10.22 10.46 13.87
CA VAL A 158 -11.62 10.29 13.47
C VAL A 158 -11.69 9.65 12.10
N GLY A 159 -12.22 8.42 12.05
CA GLY A 159 -12.34 7.60 10.86
C GLY A 159 -11.18 6.68 10.61
N SER A 160 -11.48 5.45 10.24
CA SER A 160 -10.52 4.37 9.95
C SER A 160 -10.35 4.07 8.46
N GLY A 161 -10.58 5.04 7.59
CA GLY A 161 -10.20 4.95 6.19
C GLY A 161 -8.67 4.94 6.03
N PRO A 162 -8.14 4.75 4.80
CA PRO A 162 -6.69 4.64 4.58
C PRO A 162 -5.87 5.76 5.21
N ALA A 163 -6.33 7.00 5.10
CA ALA A 163 -5.63 8.16 5.66
C ALA A 163 -5.59 8.12 7.21
N GLY A 164 -6.74 7.80 7.85
CA GLY A 164 -6.81 7.68 9.31
C GLY A 164 -5.97 6.53 9.83
N LEU A 165 -6.01 5.37 9.15
CA LEU A 165 -5.14 4.23 9.49
C LEU A 165 -3.65 4.60 9.39
N ALA A 166 -3.23 5.27 8.31
CA ALA A 166 -1.83 5.66 8.13
C ALA A 166 -1.37 6.65 9.21
N ALA A 167 -2.19 7.67 9.51
CA ALA A 167 -1.91 8.61 10.58
C ALA A 167 -1.82 7.90 11.94
N ALA A 168 -2.78 7.02 12.25
CA ALA A 168 -2.81 6.29 13.51
C ALA A 168 -1.56 5.41 13.68
N GLN A 169 -1.15 4.69 12.64
CA GLN A 169 0.03 3.83 12.69
C GLN A 169 1.31 4.64 12.95
N GLN A 170 1.54 5.71 12.19
CA GLN A 170 2.73 6.54 12.34
C GLN A 170 2.79 7.20 13.73
N LEU A 171 1.66 7.70 14.22
CA LEU A 171 1.58 8.31 15.54
C LEU A 171 1.82 7.31 16.68
N ALA A 172 1.34 6.06 16.54
CA ALA A 172 1.61 5.01 17.50
C ALA A 172 3.10 4.61 17.52
N ARG A 173 3.72 4.49 16.34
CA ARG A 173 5.15 4.15 16.19
C ARG A 173 6.10 5.21 16.76
N VAL A 174 5.69 6.48 16.83
CA VAL A 174 6.46 7.52 17.54
C VAL A 174 6.13 7.61 19.03
N GLY A 175 5.26 6.75 19.54
CA GLY A 175 5.02 6.56 20.98
C GLY A 175 3.86 7.32 21.56
N HIS A 176 2.95 7.84 20.74
CA HIS A 176 1.70 8.42 21.23
C HIS A 176 0.69 7.32 21.61
N GLU A 177 -0.22 7.63 22.54
CA GLU A 177 -1.41 6.84 22.80
C GLU A 177 -2.48 7.23 21.77
N VAL A 178 -2.81 6.30 20.86
CA VAL A 178 -3.65 6.60 19.71
C VAL A 178 -4.98 5.86 19.78
N HIS A 179 -6.07 6.60 19.67
CA HIS A 179 -7.44 6.10 19.65
C HIS A 179 -8.08 6.45 18.30
N VAL A 180 -8.54 5.44 17.58
CA VAL A 180 -9.26 5.61 16.30
C VAL A 180 -10.74 5.40 16.54
N PHE A 181 -11.53 6.44 16.24
CA PHE A 181 -13.00 6.42 16.37
C PHE A 181 -13.61 6.12 15.01
N GLU A 182 -14.31 5.01 14.89
CA GLU A 182 -14.92 4.56 13.65
C GLU A 182 -16.44 4.40 13.82
N LYS A 183 -17.22 5.06 12.96
CA LYS A 183 -18.69 5.01 13.03
C LYS A 183 -19.27 3.66 12.63
N PHE A 184 -18.56 2.86 11.87
CA PHE A 184 -18.98 1.53 11.45
C PHE A 184 -18.44 0.43 12.36
N ALA A 185 -18.97 -0.78 12.18
CA ALA A 185 -18.61 -1.94 12.99
C ALA A 185 -17.19 -2.47 12.73
N LYS A 186 -16.51 -2.05 11.66
CA LYS A 186 -15.16 -2.50 11.31
C LYS A 186 -14.37 -1.38 10.65
N ALA A 187 -13.05 -1.41 10.85
CA ALA A 187 -12.12 -0.49 10.22
C ALA A 187 -11.97 -0.73 8.71
N GLY A 188 -11.50 0.30 7.99
CA GLY A 188 -11.13 0.25 6.59
C GLY A 188 -11.81 1.28 5.70
N GLY A 189 -12.88 1.93 6.18
CA GLY A 189 -13.62 2.91 5.39
C GLY A 189 -14.04 2.37 4.01
N LEU A 190 -13.76 3.12 2.94
CA LEU A 190 -14.10 2.68 1.58
C LEU A 190 -13.35 1.43 1.11
N LEU A 191 -12.19 1.09 1.68
CA LEU A 191 -11.52 -0.17 1.39
C LEU A 191 -12.42 -1.36 1.74
N ARG A 192 -13.15 -1.26 2.86
CA ARG A 192 -14.06 -2.30 3.33
C ARG A 192 -15.45 -2.20 2.73
N TYR A 193 -16.00 -1.01 2.72
CA TYR A 193 -17.41 -0.79 2.39
C TYR A 193 -17.66 -0.33 0.96
N GLY A 194 -16.61 -0.03 0.18
CA GLY A 194 -16.71 0.45 -1.20
C GLY A 194 -15.99 -0.42 -2.23
N ILE A 195 -14.88 -1.05 -1.87
CA ILE A 195 -14.11 -1.91 -2.78
C ILE A 195 -14.67 -3.33 -2.74
N PRO A 196 -15.01 -3.94 -3.90
CA PRO A 196 -15.48 -5.34 -3.93
C PRO A 196 -14.37 -6.34 -3.59
N ASP A 197 -14.74 -7.49 -3.03
CA ASP A 197 -13.80 -8.53 -2.58
C ASP A 197 -12.96 -9.08 -3.73
N PHE A 198 -13.54 -9.18 -4.92
CA PHE A 198 -12.80 -9.65 -6.11
C PHE A 198 -11.66 -8.72 -6.55
N LYS A 199 -11.59 -7.49 -6.02
CA LYS A 199 -10.47 -6.56 -6.21
C LYS A 199 -9.51 -6.53 -5.03
N MET A 200 -10.03 -6.73 -3.82
CA MET A 200 -9.24 -6.77 -2.59
C MET A 200 -10.03 -7.45 -1.48
N GLU A 201 -9.59 -8.62 -1.06
CA GLU A 201 -10.21 -9.37 0.03
C GLU A 201 -10.10 -8.64 1.37
N LYS A 202 -11.17 -8.71 2.17
CA LYS A 202 -11.24 -7.97 3.44
C LYS A 202 -10.31 -8.52 4.51
N GLY A 203 -9.89 -9.79 4.40
CA GLY A 203 -8.86 -10.37 5.26
C GLY A 203 -7.54 -9.61 5.25
N ILE A 204 -7.21 -8.95 4.13
CA ILE A 204 -6.02 -8.10 4.01
C ILE A 204 -6.12 -6.90 4.96
N ILE A 205 -7.30 -6.28 5.06
CA ILE A 205 -7.55 -5.18 6.00
C ILE A 205 -7.49 -5.68 7.44
N ASP A 206 -8.16 -6.82 7.72
CA ASP A 206 -8.21 -7.39 9.08
C ASP A 206 -6.80 -7.71 9.58
N ARG A 207 -5.94 -8.30 8.73
CA ARG A 207 -4.53 -8.58 9.03
C ARG A 207 -3.76 -7.31 9.40
N ARG A 208 -3.93 -6.22 8.63
CA ARG A 208 -3.25 -4.96 8.90
C ARG A 208 -3.77 -4.29 10.16
N VAL A 209 -5.07 -4.31 10.41
CA VAL A 209 -5.66 -3.78 11.65
C VAL A 209 -5.13 -4.52 12.87
N ALA A 210 -5.08 -5.85 12.82
CA ALA A 210 -4.52 -6.64 13.91
C ALA A 210 -3.05 -6.29 14.21
N GLN A 211 -2.23 -6.03 13.17
CA GLN A 211 -0.87 -5.55 13.36
C GLN A 211 -0.84 -4.20 14.06
N MET A 212 -1.70 -3.24 13.65
CA MET A 212 -1.77 -1.91 14.26
C MET A 212 -2.24 -1.98 15.73
N GLU A 213 -3.18 -2.86 16.04
CA GLU A 213 -3.60 -3.12 17.43
C GLU A 213 -2.42 -3.64 18.28
N ALA A 214 -1.61 -4.52 17.69
CA ALA A 214 -0.38 -5.00 18.34
C ALA A 214 0.70 -3.90 18.47
N GLU A 215 0.69 -2.87 17.64
CA GLU A 215 1.51 -1.66 17.77
C GLU A 215 0.98 -0.68 18.83
N GLY A 216 -0.22 -0.93 19.38
CA GLY A 216 -0.82 -0.15 20.46
C GLY A 216 -1.88 0.86 20.02
N VAL A 217 -2.37 0.77 18.78
CA VAL A 217 -3.53 1.55 18.33
C VAL A 217 -4.81 0.95 18.92
N THR A 218 -5.65 1.78 19.54
CA THR A 218 -6.94 1.37 20.08
C THR A 218 -8.06 1.78 19.14
N PHE A 219 -8.89 0.84 18.72
CA PHE A 219 -10.05 1.11 17.85
C PHE A 219 -11.35 1.12 18.65
N HIS A 220 -12.14 2.16 18.44
CA HIS A 220 -13.49 2.33 18.97
C HIS A 220 -14.49 2.23 17.82
N TYR A 221 -15.07 1.06 17.66
CA TYR A 221 -16.06 0.80 16.60
C TYR A 221 -17.47 1.26 17.03
N ASN A 222 -18.35 1.48 16.05
CA ASN A 222 -19.70 1.99 16.25
C ASN A 222 -19.72 3.30 17.05
N THR A 223 -18.69 4.12 16.91
CA THR A 223 -18.48 5.35 17.67
C THR A 223 -18.32 6.53 16.70
N PRO A 224 -19.41 7.10 16.20
CA PRO A 224 -19.36 8.30 15.38
C PRO A 224 -18.93 9.51 16.23
N VAL A 225 -18.15 10.42 15.63
CA VAL A 225 -17.71 11.66 16.27
C VAL A 225 -18.40 12.84 15.59
N GLY A 226 -19.09 13.67 16.38
CA GLY A 226 -19.81 14.85 15.91
C GLY A 226 -20.97 14.56 14.95
N GLY A 227 -21.65 15.62 14.51
CA GLY A 227 -22.74 15.50 13.55
C GLY A 227 -24.05 14.93 14.12
N ASN A 228 -25.01 14.66 13.24
CA ASN A 228 -26.34 14.20 13.62
C ASN A 228 -26.44 12.66 13.69
N TYR A 229 -25.44 11.99 14.25
CA TYR A 229 -25.46 10.55 14.44
C TYR A 229 -25.96 10.21 15.85
N ALA A 230 -26.85 9.23 15.98
CA ALA A 230 -27.26 8.73 17.29
C ALA A 230 -26.05 8.14 18.04
N GLY A 231 -25.80 8.59 19.26
CA GLY A 231 -24.67 8.17 20.07
C GLY A 231 -23.32 8.75 19.62
N ALA A 232 -23.33 9.87 18.88
CA ALA A 232 -22.09 10.57 18.52
C ALA A 232 -21.38 11.10 19.78
N VAL A 233 -20.05 10.96 19.78
CA VAL A 233 -19.16 11.59 20.77
C VAL A 233 -18.88 13.02 20.32
N GLU A 234 -19.02 13.98 21.21
CA GLU A 234 -18.70 15.36 20.90
C GLU A 234 -17.18 15.61 21.04
N PRO A 235 -16.60 16.52 20.23
CA PRO A 235 -15.15 16.74 20.24
C PRO A 235 -14.57 17.26 21.57
N GLN A 236 -15.40 17.66 22.50
CA GLN A 236 -14.97 18.12 23.83
C GLN A 236 -14.94 17.01 24.89
N ASP A 237 -15.52 15.87 24.61
CA ASP A 237 -15.58 14.70 25.50
C ASP A 237 -14.33 13.80 25.33
#